data_7557d8709fde2fc725a58340155bc798
#
_entry.id   7557d8709fde2fc725a58340155bc798
#
_cell.length_a   1.000
_cell.length_b   1.000
_cell.length_c   1.000
_cell.angle_alpha   90.00
_cell.angle_beta   90.00
_cell.angle_gamma   90.00
#
_symmetry.space_group_name_H-M   'P 1'
#
loop_
_entity.id
_entity.type
_entity.pdbx_description
1 polymer ?
#
loop_
_entity_poly.entity_id
_entity_poly.type
_entity_poly.pdbx_seq_one_letter_code
_entity_poly.pdbx_strand_id
1 'polypeptide(L)'
;MAEETKGHIGHSKSDQRRGLAGAMPRKLNVTMMGAGSGFTNSVLKDVVLIPDSVGGELRLIDIDAERLELSRKLMVKVLEAVGEGDKWVIRASTDRRELLPGTDYIINSIEVSGLACVRFDNDIPLKYGISQNIGDTIGPGGLMKAMRTVPVWLQILRDAEELCPNAVVLNYTNPMNIMMLAAMRVSKMHMVGLCHSVQGTSHMLAGYTDVPYEQVQWNCAGINHLAWFTEFNGPDGNSLYPTLFEQATDRTSKFATEEPVRSDMMLHFGAFITESSGHLSEYLPYYRKRKDLLDKYTDTGYRGEESFYANNWPTWRKNQDDYRTKLFTGEEEIKPERSWEYGAWIIESIEKNQPFLIHGNVANDGCISNLPQDGCVEVACLVNANGIQPTRFGRLPKVMAAICDSNMRMFDLAADAAIEKSKHLARLALTQDPLTAAVCSPAEIFALVDELFEAEAEFLPGFK
;
A
#
# COMPACT_ATOMS: atom_id res chain seq x y z
N MET A 1 -14.14 34.89 4.90
CA MET A 1 -14.33 33.81 5.87
C MET A 1 -13.88 32.57 5.15
N ALA A 2 -12.84 31.86 5.63
CA ALA A 2 -12.48 30.58 5.04
C ALA A 2 -13.65 29.62 5.33
N GLU A 3 -14.26 29.05 4.27
CA GLU A 3 -15.18 27.93 4.44
C GLU A 3 -14.46 26.85 5.22
N GLU A 4 -15.00 26.50 6.38
CA GLU A 4 -14.52 25.33 7.14
C GLU A 4 -14.74 24.11 6.24
N THR A 5 -13.65 23.57 5.73
CA THR A 5 -13.69 22.31 4.99
C THR A 5 -14.06 21.19 5.97
N LYS A 6 -15.23 20.57 5.77
CA LYS A 6 -15.70 19.43 6.58
C LYS A 6 -15.10 18.09 6.11
N GLY A 7 -14.26 18.09 5.07
CA GLY A 7 -13.61 16.92 4.53
C GLY A 7 -12.30 16.55 5.23
N HIS A 8 -11.64 15.51 4.73
CA HIS A 8 -10.36 15.04 5.26
C HIS A 8 -9.23 16.00 4.90
N ILE A 9 -8.58 16.58 5.92
CA ILE A 9 -7.44 17.49 5.75
C ILE A 9 -6.30 16.78 5.00
N GLY A 10 -5.61 17.50 4.13
CA GLY A 10 -4.49 17.00 3.34
C GLY A 10 -4.88 16.39 2.00
N HIS A 11 -6.16 16.15 1.75
CA HIS A 11 -6.63 15.60 0.47
C HIS A 11 -6.93 16.68 -0.59
N SER A 12 -7.11 17.93 -0.20
CA SER A 12 -7.28 19.04 -1.16
C SER A 12 -5.93 19.63 -1.58
N LYS A 13 -5.86 20.20 -2.80
CA LYS A 13 -4.65 20.88 -3.28
C LYS A 13 -4.29 22.11 -2.43
N SER A 14 -5.26 22.79 -1.84
CA SER A 14 -5.03 23.93 -0.96
C SER A 14 -4.36 23.49 0.35
N ASP A 15 -4.77 22.37 0.92
CA ASP A 15 -4.17 21.81 2.13
C ASP A 15 -2.74 21.33 1.86
N GLN A 16 -2.51 20.67 0.74
CA GLN A 16 -1.17 20.21 0.31
C GLN A 16 -0.14 21.35 0.25
N ARG A 17 -0.56 22.54 -0.19
CA ARG A 17 0.33 23.73 -0.24
C ARG A 17 0.55 24.37 1.14
N ARG A 18 -0.47 24.37 1.99
CA ARG A 18 -0.44 25.04 3.28
C ARG A 18 0.31 24.24 4.31
N GLY A 19 0.18 22.91 4.32
CA GLY A 19 0.65 22.04 5.38
C GLY A 19 -0.09 22.25 6.71
N LEU A 20 0.45 21.67 7.78
CA LEU A 20 -0.06 21.81 9.12
C LEU A 20 0.50 23.07 9.80
N ALA A 21 -0.24 23.63 10.77
CA ALA A 21 0.19 24.78 11.52
C ALA A 21 1.43 24.48 12.39
N GLY A 22 2.19 25.53 12.75
CA GLY A 22 3.38 25.41 13.59
C GLY A 22 4.67 25.26 12.78
N ALA A 23 5.81 25.34 13.47
CA ALA A 23 7.15 25.25 12.90
C ALA A 23 7.76 23.88 13.20
N MET A 24 8.66 23.43 12.33
CA MET A 24 9.47 22.23 12.55
C MET A 24 10.52 22.53 13.64
N PRO A 25 10.57 21.74 14.74
CA PRO A 25 11.42 22.09 15.89
C PRO A 25 12.90 21.72 15.72
N ARG A 26 13.22 20.82 14.79
CA ARG A 26 14.57 20.24 14.65
C ARG A 26 14.88 19.78 13.24
N LYS A 27 16.14 19.52 12.97
CA LYS A 27 16.58 18.80 11.76
C LYS A 27 16.19 17.34 11.82
N LEU A 28 15.89 16.75 10.66
CA LEU A 28 15.43 15.37 10.52
C LEU A 28 16.44 14.51 9.77
N ASN A 29 16.54 13.25 10.17
CA ASN A 29 17.24 12.21 9.44
C ASN A 29 16.21 11.24 8.87
N VAL A 30 15.92 11.34 7.57
CA VAL A 30 14.93 10.51 6.89
C VAL A 30 15.66 9.51 5.99
N THR A 31 15.44 8.23 6.28
CA THR A 31 16.07 7.12 5.56
C THR A 31 15.08 6.46 4.62
N MET A 32 15.42 6.39 3.33
CA MET A 32 14.65 5.68 2.31
C MET A 32 15.28 4.32 2.02
N MET A 33 14.59 3.25 2.37
CA MET A 33 14.95 1.87 2.06
C MET A 33 14.35 1.48 0.71
N GLY A 34 15.15 0.93 -0.21
CA GLY A 34 14.75 0.69 -1.59
C GLY A 34 14.78 1.97 -2.42
N ALA A 35 15.79 2.82 -2.19
CA ALA A 35 15.88 4.15 -2.80
C ALA A 35 16.08 4.14 -4.33
N GLY A 36 16.39 3.01 -4.95
CA GLY A 36 16.38 2.81 -6.40
C GLY A 36 14.96 2.83 -7.00
N SER A 37 13.91 2.83 -6.18
CA SER A 37 12.51 2.90 -6.61
C SER A 37 12.18 4.21 -7.32
N GLY A 38 11.29 4.16 -8.32
CA GLY A 38 10.70 5.34 -8.95
C GLY A 38 9.87 6.20 -7.98
N PHE A 39 9.43 5.63 -6.87
CA PHE A 39 8.67 6.29 -5.82
C PHE A 39 9.52 7.24 -4.94
N THR A 40 10.82 6.96 -4.80
CA THR A 40 11.74 7.67 -3.89
C THR A 40 11.71 9.18 -4.04
N ASN A 41 11.87 9.67 -5.27
CA ASN A 41 12.01 11.11 -5.50
C ASN A 41 10.71 11.88 -5.24
N SER A 42 9.55 11.25 -5.45
CA SER A 42 8.24 11.84 -5.13
C SER A 42 8.03 11.97 -3.63
N VAL A 43 8.22 10.89 -2.89
CA VAL A 43 8.00 10.88 -1.43
C VAL A 43 9.00 11.76 -0.69
N LEU A 44 10.29 11.71 -1.07
CA LEU A 44 11.29 12.58 -0.43
C LEU A 44 11.12 14.06 -0.81
N LYS A 45 10.64 14.37 -2.01
CA LYS A 45 10.22 15.72 -2.37
C LYS A 45 9.12 16.23 -1.42
N ASP A 46 8.15 15.40 -1.11
CA ASP A 46 7.08 15.78 -0.19
C ASP A 46 7.59 16.07 1.22
N VAL A 47 8.58 15.30 1.71
CA VAL A 47 9.27 15.55 2.98
C VAL A 47 10.02 16.89 2.96
N VAL A 48 10.75 17.16 1.88
CA VAL A 48 11.50 18.40 1.70
C VAL A 48 10.59 19.62 1.67
N LEU A 49 9.39 19.47 1.09
CA LEU A 49 8.38 20.52 0.96
C LEU A 49 7.49 20.68 2.20
N ILE A 50 7.79 20.03 3.32
CA ILE A 50 7.10 20.32 4.58
C ILE A 50 7.34 21.79 4.94
N PRO A 51 6.27 22.62 5.10
CA PRO A 51 6.42 24.02 5.41
C PRO A 51 7.18 24.26 6.71
N ASP A 52 8.00 25.30 6.72
CA ASP A 52 8.87 25.67 7.84
C ASP A 52 9.89 24.60 8.25
N SER A 53 10.23 23.68 7.33
CA SER A 53 11.28 22.69 7.56
C SER A 53 12.64 23.38 7.76
N VAL A 54 13.36 22.93 8.79
CA VAL A 54 14.74 23.37 9.09
C VAL A 54 15.78 22.44 8.44
N GLY A 55 15.33 21.49 7.60
CA GLY A 55 16.18 20.58 6.84
C GLY A 55 16.68 19.37 7.62
N GLY A 56 17.79 18.81 7.19
CA GLY A 56 18.40 17.62 7.79
C GLY A 56 19.16 16.73 6.81
N GLU A 57 19.05 15.42 6.96
CA GLU A 57 19.68 14.45 6.05
C GLU A 57 18.61 13.57 5.36
N LEU A 58 18.74 13.43 4.04
CA LEU A 58 18.05 12.41 3.25
C LEU A 58 19.04 11.27 3.01
N ARG A 59 18.76 10.11 3.55
CA ARG A 59 19.61 8.94 3.54
C ARG A 59 19.05 7.89 2.60
N LEU A 60 19.71 7.66 1.49
CA LEU A 60 19.26 6.77 0.42
C LEU A 60 19.97 5.43 0.54
N ILE A 61 19.21 4.34 0.63
CA ILE A 61 19.76 3.00 0.75
C ILE A 61 19.13 2.09 -0.31
N ASP A 62 19.96 1.48 -1.13
CA ASP A 62 19.55 0.46 -2.10
C ASP A 62 20.71 -0.50 -2.38
N ILE A 63 20.40 -1.75 -2.64
CA ILE A 63 21.41 -2.76 -3.01
C ILE A 63 21.92 -2.59 -4.45
N ASP A 64 21.14 -1.92 -5.31
CA ASP A 64 21.49 -1.60 -6.69
C ASP A 64 22.19 -0.24 -6.73
N ALA A 65 23.50 -0.25 -6.86
CA ALA A 65 24.33 0.95 -6.84
C ALA A 65 24.04 1.92 -8.00
N GLU A 66 23.67 1.41 -9.18
CA GLU A 66 23.38 2.26 -10.35
C GLU A 66 22.06 3.00 -10.16
N ARG A 67 21.02 2.29 -9.72
CA ARG A 67 19.72 2.87 -9.42
C ARG A 67 19.79 3.85 -8.24
N LEU A 68 20.57 3.51 -7.22
CA LEU A 68 20.84 4.39 -6.08
C LEU A 68 21.50 5.70 -6.52
N GLU A 69 22.51 5.64 -7.36
CA GLU A 69 23.21 6.85 -7.85
C GLU A 69 22.30 7.72 -8.72
N LEU A 70 21.44 7.13 -9.56
CA LEU A 70 20.42 7.87 -10.30
C LEU A 70 19.46 8.60 -9.36
N SER A 71 18.97 7.92 -8.33
CA SER A 71 18.09 8.51 -7.31
C SER A 71 18.78 9.66 -6.58
N ARG A 72 20.05 9.48 -6.18
CA ARG A 72 20.85 10.51 -5.51
C ARG A 72 21.01 11.75 -6.38
N LYS A 73 21.40 11.58 -7.64
CA LYS A 73 21.54 12.69 -8.60
C LYS A 73 20.22 13.41 -8.82
N LEU A 74 19.11 12.67 -8.98
CA LEU A 74 17.80 13.26 -9.16
C LEU A 74 17.33 14.00 -7.91
N MET A 75 17.62 13.50 -6.69
CA MET A 75 17.30 14.24 -5.46
C MET A 75 18.08 15.56 -5.33
N VAL A 76 19.32 15.62 -5.79
CA VAL A 76 20.05 16.92 -5.89
C VAL A 76 19.27 17.90 -6.77
N LYS A 77 18.82 17.44 -7.95
CA LYS A 77 18.00 18.26 -8.84
C LYS A 77 16.66 18.67 -8.21
N VAL A 78 16.02 17.77 -7.47
CA VAL A 78 14.79 18.10 -6.73
C VAL A 78 15.04 19.21 -5.72
N LEU A 79 16.10 19.11 -4.90
CA LEU A 79 16.47 20.13 -3.92
C LEU A 79 16.77 21.50 -4.57
N GLU A 80 17.48 21.51 -5.68
CA GLU A 80 17.75 22.72 -6.48
C GLU A 80 16.44 23.35 -6.98
N ALA A 81 15.56 22.53 -7.59
CA ALA A 81 14.30 22.98 -8.19
C ALA A 81 13.31 23.54 -7.18
N VAL A 82 13.27 22.99 -5.95
CA VAL A 82 12.38 23.47 -4.88
C VAL A 82 13.03 24.52 -3.97
N GLY A 83 14.30 24.86 -4.18
CA GLY A 83 15.01 25.91 -3.42
C GLY A 83 15.42 25.50 -2.00
N GLU A 84 15.57 24.20 -1.72
CA GLU A 84 15.85 23.64 -0.39
C GLU A 84 17.28 23.05 -0.27
N GLY A 85 18.14 23.28 -1.25
CA GLY A 85 19.50 22.71 -1.34
C GLY A 85 20.40 23.04 -0.14
N ASP A 86 20.26 24.22 0.45
CA ASP A 86 21.06 24.65 1.60
C ASP A 86 20.64 24.02 2.93
N LYS A 87 19.44 23.44 2.99
CA LYS A 87 18.88 22.87 4.23
C LYS A 87 19.09 21.36 4.34
N TRP A 88 19.17 20.67 3.20
CA TRP A 88 19.20 19.21 3.17
C TRP A 88 20.50 18.66 2.63
N VAL A 89 21.06 17.66 3.34
CA VAL A 89 22.22 16.89 2.90
C VAL A 89 21.74 15.53 2.41
N ILE A 90 22.23 15.08 1.24
CA ILE A 90 21.93 13.76 0.70
C ILE A 90 23.12 12.83 0.95
N ARG A 91 22.85 11.70 1.60
CA ARG A 91 23.80 10.59 1.76
C ARG A 91 23.24 9.36 1.07
N ALA A 92 24.12 8.52 0.51
CA ALA A 92 23.73 7.28 -0.17
C ALA A 92 24.72 6.17 0.16
N SER A 93 24.22 4.97 0.43
CA SER A 93 25.04 3.77 0.64
C SER A 93 24.30 2.52 0.22
N THR A 94 25.04 1.52 -0.26
CA THR A 94 24.50 0.17 -0.48
C THR A 94 24.48 -0.67 0.81
N ASP A 95 25.15 -0.22 1.87
CA ASP A 95 25.08 -0.80 3.21
C ASP A 95 24.16 0.05 4.12
N ARG A 96 23.02 -0.51 4.49
CA ARG A 96 22.07 0.18 5.36
C ARG A 96 22.63 0.48 6.75
N ARG A 97 23.56 -0.36 7.25
CA ARG A 97 24.13 -0.18 8.60
C ARG A 97 24.99 1.11 8.70
N GLU A 98 25.48 1.64 7.59
CA GLU A 98 26.22 2.90 7.58
C GLU A 98 25.32 4.12 7.82
N LEU A 99 24.04 4.06 7.38
CA LEU A 99 23.15 5.22 7.37
C LEU A 99 21.97 5.11 8.36
N LEU A 100 21.70 3.94 8.93
CA LEU A 100 20.64 3.77 9.93
C LEU A 100 20.92 4.50 11.27
N PRO A 101 22.18 4.60 11.79
CA PRO A 101 22.42 5.25 13.08
C PRO A 101 21.85 6.69 13.13
N GLY A 102 21.00 6.95 14.13
CA GLY A 102 20.38 8.26 14.32
C GLY A 102 19.29 8.63 13.30
N THR A 103 18.71 7.65 12.59
CA THR A 103 17.52 7.85 11.74
C THR A 103 16.30 8.15 12.62
N ASP A 104 15.49 9.15 12.20
CA ASP A 104 14.21 9.49 12.82
C ASP A 104 13.03 8.78 12.16
N TYR A 105 13.07 8.69 10.82
CA TYR A 105 12.01 8.08 10.01
C TYR A 105 12.61 7.15 8.97
N ILE A 106 12.08 5.94 8.89
CA ILE A 106 12.40 4.98 7.81
C ILE A 106 11.19 4.89 6.89
N ILE A 107 11.38 5.22 5.62
CA ILE A 107 10.39 4.99 4.57
C ILE A 107 10.83 3.74 3.80
N ASN A 108 10.00 2.69 3.84
CA ASN A 108 10.31 1.42 3.20
C ASN A 108 9.54 1.23 1.89
N SER A 109 10.28 1.03 0.80
CA SER A 109 9.77 0.74 -0.55
C SER A 109 10.68 -0.27 -1.27
N ILE A 110 11.08 -1.33 -0.55
CA ILE A 110 11.93 -2.39 -1.11
C ILE A 110 11.15 -3.25 -2.10
N GLU A 111 11.85 -3.77 -3.10
CA GLU A 111 11.36 -4.81 -4.01
C GLU A 111 12.41 -5.91 -4.10
N VAL A 112 12.07 -7.12 -3.68
CA VAL A 112 12.95 -8.28 -3.73
C VAL A 112 12.68 -9.06 -5.00
N SER A 113 13.74 -9.46 -5.71
CA SER A 113 13.74 -10.09 -7.04
C SER A 113 13.44 -9.16 -8.23
N GLY A 114 12.87 -7.97 -8.02
CA GLY A 114 12.54 -7.05 -9.11
C GLY A 114 11.62 -7.67 -10.16
N LEU A 115 12.08 -7.73 -11.42
CA LEU A 115 11.32 -8.31 -12.53
C LEU A 115 11.46 -9.83 -12.67
N ALA A 116 12.44 -10.45 -11.99
CA ALA A 116 12.82 -11.83 -12.23
C ALA A 116 11.69 -12.83 -11.92
N CYS A 117 10.92 -12.61 -10.84
CA CYS A 117 9.88 -13.53 -10.41
C CYS A 117 8.47 -13.19 -10.92
N VAL A 118 8.22 -11.99 -11.46
CA VAL A 118 6.88 -11.53 -11.84
C VAL A 118 6.17 -12.51 -12.80
N ARG A 119 6.93 -13.12 -13.71
CA ARG A 119 6.37 -14.12 -14.64
C ARG A 119 6.08 -15.45 -13.95
N PHE A 120 6.92 -15.90 -13.03
CA PHE A 120 6.65 -17.11 -12.26
C PHE A 120 5.41 -16.93 -11.37
N ASP A 121 5.32 -15.78 -10.68
CA ASP A 121 4.17 -15.40 -9.86
C ASP A 121 2.84 -15.39 -10.62
N ASN A 122 2.87 -15.18 -11.94
CA ASN A 122 1.68 -15.13 -12.79
C ASN A 122 1.46 -16.42 -13.61
N ASP A 123 2.48 -16.86 -14.34
CA ASP A 123 2.32 -17.88 -15.39
C ASP A 123 2.17 -19.29 -14.79
N ILE A 124 2.78 -19.55 -13.62
CA ILE A 124 2.63 -20.85 -12.95
C ILE A 124 1.21 -20.99 -12.36
N PRO A 125 0.64 -20.03 -11.60
CA PRO A 125 -0.75 -20.11 -11.16
C PRO A 125 -1.75 -20.25 -12.30
N LEU A 126 -1.51 -19.60 -13.43
CA LEU A 126 -2.38 -19.70 -14.60
C LEU A 126 -2.49 -21.13 -15.16
N LYS A 127 -1.43 -21.95 -15.07
CA LYS A 127 -1.47 -23.38 -15.45
C LYS A 127 -2.47 -24.19 -14.62
N TYR A 128 -2.72 -23.74 -13.38
CA TYR A 128 -3.68 -24.34 -12.44
C TYR A 128 -5.07 -23.69 -12.52
N GLY A 129 -5.28 -22.79 -13.49
CA GLY A 129 -6.55 -22.09 -13.70
C GLY A 129 -6.77 -20.88 -12.77
N ILE A 130 -5.75 -20.45 -12.04
CA ILE A 130 -5.83 -19.29 -11.18
C ILE A 130 -5.41 -18.05 -11.98
N SER A 131 -6.42 -17.27 -12.39
CA SER A 131 -6.22 -16.02 -13.12
C SER A 131 -5.94 -14.88 -12.14
N GLN A 132 -4.87 -14.11 -12.35
CA GLN A 132 -4.50 -12.95 -11.56
C GLN A 132 -4.50 -11.68 -12.43
N ASN A 133 -4.87 -10.54 -11.87
CA ASN A 133 -4.78 -9.21 -12.51
C ASN A 133 -3.47 -8.53 -12.10
N ILE A 134 -3.25 -8.39 -10.79
CA ILE A 134 -2.05 -7.81 -10.17
C ILE A 134 -1.15 -8.92 -9.60
N GLY A 135 -1.69 -9.78 -8.74
CA GLY A 135 -1.00 -10.97 -8.22
C GLY A 135 0.18 -10.69 -7.29
N ASP A 136 0.25 -9.52 -6.65
CA ASP A 136 1.41 -9.13 -5.84
C ASP A 136 1.12 -9.02 -4.33
N THR A 137 -0.13 -9.15 -3.91
CA THR A 137 -0.54 -8.89 -2.53
C THR A 137 -1.28 -10.07 -1.89
N ILE A 138 -2.02 -10.83 -2.65
CA ILE A 138 -2.78 -12.02 -2.23
C ILE A 138 -2.63 -13.12 -3.27
N GLY A 139 -3.16 -14.31 -2.99
CA GLY A 139 -3.08 -15.45 -3.89
C GLY A 139 -1.67 -16.03 -4.01
N PRO A 140 -1.42 -16.86 -5.03
CA PRO A 140 -0.12 -17.51 -5.22
C PRO A 140 1.02 -16.51 -5.40
N GLY A 141 0.85 -15.49 -6.22
CA GLY A 141 1.88 -14.49 -6.47
C GLY A 141 2.17 -13.64 -5.23
N GLY A 142 1.13 -13.18 -4.49
CA GLY A 142 1.30 -12.47 -3.24
C GLY A 142 1.99 -13.31 -2.16
N LEU A 143 1.66 -14.61 -2.08
CA LEU A 143 2.36 -15.55 -1.19
C LEU A 143 3.85 -15.61 -1.52
N MET A 144 4.22 -15.84 -2.79
CA MET A 144 5.62 -15.96 -3.19
C MET A 144 6.38 -14.65 -3.00
N LYS A 145 5.76 -13.51 -3.31
CA LYS A 145 6.33 -12.20 -3.02
C LYS A 145 6.59 -12.02 -1.51
N ALA A 146 5.70 -12.50 -0.64
CA ALA A 146 5.91 -12.50 0.80
C ALA A 146 7.10 -13.38 1.20
N MET A 147 7.20 -14.62 0.67
CA MET A 147 8.29 -15.53 0.99
C MET A 147 9.65 -14.94 0.64
N ARG A 148 9.77 -14.15 -0.42
CA ARG A 148 11.01 -13.47 -0.82
C ARG A 148 11.27 -12.22 0.01
N THR A 149 10.25 -11.43 0.29
CA THR A 149 10.40 -10.06 0.82
C THR A 149 10.46 -10.03 2.34
N VAL A 150 9.61 -10.79 3.03
CA VAL A 150 9.54 -10.79 4.50
C VAL A 150 10.86 -11.13 5.17
N PRO A 151 11.63 -12.15 4.78
CA PRO A 151 12.92 -12.44 5.42
C PRO A 151 13.92 -11.27 5.33
N VAL A 152 13.95 -10.54 4.22
CA VAL A 152 14.77 -9.33 4.03
C VAL A 152 14.24 -8.19 4.90
N TRP A 153 12.94 -7.98 4.91
CA TRP A 153 12.28 -7.00 5.74
C TRP A 153 12.58 -7.16 7.22
N LEU A 154 12.48 -8.37 7.74
CA LEU A 154 12.79 -8.66 9.14
C LEU A 154 14.26 -8.45 9.50
N GLN A 155 15.20 -8.63 8.56
CA GLN A 155 16.60 -8.27 8.76
C GLN A 155 16.78 -6.75 8.85
N ILE A 156 16.08 -5.98 7.99
CA ILE A 156 16.08 -4.51 8.05
C ILE A 156 15.58 -4.02 9.39
N LEU A 157 14.47 -4.59 9.89
CA LEU A 157 13.91 -4.21 11.19
C LEU A 157 14.84 -4.54 12.36
N ARG A 158 15.54 -5.67 12.35
CA ARG A 158 16.55 -6.00 13.38
C ARG A 158 17.70 -4.99 13.39
N ASP A 159 18.21 -4.61 12.21
CA ASP A 159 19.25 -3.58 12.12
C ASP A 159 18.73 -2.22 12.60
N ALA A 160 17.45 -1.90 12.30
CA ALA A 160 16.82 -0.66 12.77
C ALA A 160 16.64 -0.65 14.30
N GLU A 161 16.20 -1.76 14.89
CA GLU A 161 16.10 -1.90 16.37
C GLU A 161 17.44 -1.70 17.07
N GLU A 162 18.53 -2.19 16.48
CA GLU A 162 19.88 -2.00 17.02
C GLU A 162 20.39 -0.56 16.85
N LEU A 163 20.17 0.07 15.68
CA LEU A 163 20.88 1.28 15.27
C LEU A 163 20.04 2.56 15.40
N CYS A 164 18.70 2.45 15.36
CA CYS A 164 17.76 3.56 15.48
C CYS A 164 16.42 3.15 16.11
N PRO A 165 16.42 2.61 17.35
CA PRO A 165 15.24 1.98 17.99
C PRO A 165 14.02 2.90 18.15
N ASN A 166 14.20 4.21 18.08
CA ASN A 166 13.14 5.20 18.23
C ASN A 166 12.60 5.69 16.88
N ALA A 167 13.13 5.20 15.76
CA ALA A 167 12.66 5.59 14.43
C ALA A 167 11.23 5.11 14.18
N VAL A 168 10.44 5.95 13.49
CA VAL A 168 9.12 5.56 13.00
C VAL A 168 9.27 4.97 11.61
N VAL A 169 8.68 3.79 11.39
CA VAL A 169 8.76 3.06 10.13
C VAL A 169 7.46 3.22 9.33
N LEU A 170 7.58 3.75 8.13
CA LEU A 170 6.51 3.98 7.17
C LEU A 170 6.66 2.96 6.03
N ASN A 171 5.86 1.89 6.07
CA ASN A 171 5.98 0.82 5.08
C ASN A 171 5.03 1.02 3.90
N TYR A 172 5.57 1.09 2.69
CA TYR A 172 4.83 1.13 1.42
C TYR A 172 4.94 -0.16 0.60
N THR A 173 5.68 -1.15 1.11
CA THR A 173 5.93 -2.40 0.39
C THR A 173 4.79 -3.39 0.57
N ASN A 174 4.33 -3.98 -0.54
CA ASN A 174 3.42 -5.12 -0.57
C ASN A 174 4.20 -6.46 -0.54
N PRO A 175 3.54 -7.54 -0.08
CA PRO A 175 2.15 -7.67 0.39
C PRO A 175 1.92 -7.09 1.78
N MET A 176 1.16 -6.00 1.86
CA MET A 176 1.06 -5.15 3.04
C MET A 176 0.69 -5.90 4.31
N ASN A 177 -0.41 -6.67 4.29
CA ASN A 177 -0.88 -7.39 5.47
C ASN A 177 0.15 -8.41 5.98
N ILE A 178 0.75 -9.19 5.08
CA ILE A 178 1.74 -10.21 5.46
C ILE A 178 3.02 -9.57 6.01
N MET A 179 3.48 -8.48 5.36
CA MET A 179 4.65 -7.70 5.81
C MET A 179 4.43 -7.12 7.20
N MET A 180 3.26 -6.50 7.44
CA MET A 180 2.93 -5.90 8.73
C MET A 180 2.74 -6.96 9.81
N LEU A 181 2.02 -8.05 9.54
CA LEU A 181 1.86 -9.17 10.49
C LEU A 181 3.20 -9.76 10.91
N ALA A 182 4.07 -10.08 9.95
CA ALA A 182 5.40 -10.62 10.25
C ALA A 182 6.22 -9.63 11.09
N ALA A 183 6.18 -8.34 10.75
CA ALA A 183 6.89 -7.32 11.52
C ALA A 183 6.35 -7.19 12.96
N MET A 184 5.02 -7.11 13.13
CA MET A 184 4.38 -6.98 14.45
C MET A 184 4.66 -8.18 15.38
N ARG A 185 4.89 -9.39 14.81
CA ARG A 185 5.22 -10.60 15.59
C ARG A 185 6.65 -10.63 16.12
N VAL A 186 7.59 -10.00 15.43
CA VAL A 186 9.02 -10.15 15.73
C VAL A 186 9.76 -8.86 16.01
N SER A 187 9.15 -7.69 15.78
CA SER A 187 9.78 -6.38 15.95
C SER A 187 9.00 -5.49 16.91
N LYS A 188 9.73 -4.62 17.62
CA LYS A 188 9.18 -3.61 18.53
C LYS A 188 9.20 -2.19 17.92
N MET A 189 9.62 -2.05 16.67
CA MET A 189 9.68 -0.76 16.00
C MET A 189 8.28 -0.15 15.90
N HIS A 190 8.18 1.15 16.09
CA HIS A 190 6.95 1.90 15.80
C HIS A 190 6.73 1.94 14.29
N MET A 191 5.63 1.37 13.80
CA MET A 191 5.41 1.26 12.36
C MET A 191 3.96 1.38 11.94
N VAL A 192 3.76 1.77 10.69
CA VAL A 192 2.46 1.74 10.00
C VAL A 192 2.66 1.34 8.55
N GLY A 193 1.72 0.54 8.04
CA GLY A 193 1.62 0.25 6.62
C GLY A 193 0.75 1.29 5.91
N LEU A 194 1.20 1.80 4.79
CA LEU A 194 0.56 2.90 4.05
C LEU A 194 0.17 2.46 2.64
N CYS A 195 -1.06 2.75 2.27
CA CYS A 195 -1.63 2.48 0.96
C CYS A 195 -2.43 3.69 0.46
N HIS A 196 -2.51 3.85 -0.87
CA HIS A 196 -3.29 4.92 -1.52
C HIS A 196 -4.77 4.56 -1.67
N SER A 197 -5.15 3.30 -1.46
CA SER A 197 -6.46 2.78 -1.89
C SER A 197 -7.63 3.48 -1.21
N VAL A 198 -7.52 3.82 0.09
CA VAL A 198 -8.59 4.54 0.80
C VAL A 198 -8.75 5.96 0.25
N GLN A 199 -7.65 6.70 0.11
CA GLN A 199 -7.66 8.06 -0.43
C GLN A 199 -8.17 8.08 -1.87
N GLY A 200 -7.58 7.26 -2.75
CA GLY A 200 -7.96 7.18 -4.16
C GLY A 200 -9.43 6.80 -4.35
N THR A 201 -9.92 5.82 -3.57
CA THR A 201 -11.32 5.39 -3.65
C THR A 201 -12.27 6.46 -3.14
N SER A 202 -11.97 7.16 -2.06
CA SER A 202 -12.83 8.22 -1.54
C SER A 202 -13.00 9.37 -2.54
N HIS A 203 -11.90 9.80 -3.18
CA HIS A 203 -11.95 10.80 -4.27
C HIS A 203 -12.74 10.31 -5.48
N MET A 204 -12.49 9.07 -5.89
CA MET A 204 -13.20 8.47 -7.01
C MET A 204 -14.71 8.40 -6.75
N LEU A 205 -15.14 7.93 -5.56
CA LEU A 205 -16.56 7.87 -5.20
C LEU A 205 -17.22 9.25 -5.21
N ALA A 206 -16.54 10.27 -4.67
CA ALA A 206 -17.05 11.65 -4.74
C ALA A 206 -17.26 12.11 -6.19
N GLY A 207 -16.37 11.70 -7.11
CA GLY A 207 -16.49 11.99 -8.55
C GLY A 207 -17.68 11.34 -9.26
N TYR A 208 -18.32 10.35 -8.65
CA TYR A 208 -19.59 9.76 -9.13
C TYR A 208 -20.82 10.35 -8.46
N THR A 209 -20.65 11.38 -7.63
CA THR A 209 -21.71 12.15 -7.01
C THR A 209 -21.57 13.61 -7.43
N ASP A 210 -22.63 14.41 -7.29
CA ASP A 210 -22.58 15.85 -7.56
C ASP A 210 -22.04 16.65 -6.35
N VAL A 211 -21.37 15.99 -5.41
CA VAL A 211 -20.85 16.60 -4.17
C VAL A 211 -19.35 16.80 -4.28
N PRO A 212 -18.82 18.04 -4.10
CA PRO A 212 -17.39 18.27 -4.01
C PRO A 212 -16.73 17.44 -2.91
N TYR A 213 -15.56 16.88 -3.19
CA TYR A 213 -14.86 15.98 -2.26
C TYR A 213 -14.67 16.56 -0.85
N GLU A 214 -14.37 17.86 -0.76
CA GLU A 214 -14.14 18.57 0.49
C GLU A 214 -15.41 18.65 1.38
N GLN A 215 -16.57 18.36 0.82
CA GLN A 215 -17.86 18.35 1.52
C GLN A 215 -18.36 16.94 1.84
N VAL A 216 -17.68 15.91 1.32
CA VAL A 216 -18.06 14.52 1.57
C VAL A 216 -17.53 14.05 2.93
N GLN A 217 -18.38 13.36 3.70
CA GLN A 217 -18.02 12.70 4.94
C GLN A 217 -18.11 11.19 4.75
N TRP A 218 -17.08 10.47 5.17
CA TRP A 218 -17.04 9.01 4.98
C TRP A 218 -16.37 8.31 6.14
N ASN A 219 -16.64 7.02 6.30
CA ASN A 219 -16.02 6.14 7.27
C ASN A 219 -15.63 4.83 6.57
N CYS A 220 -14.36 4.44 6.71
CA CYS A 220 -13.79 3.29 6.02
C CYS A 220 -12.98 2.44 6.99
N ALA A 221 -13.19 1.13 6.97
CA ALA A 221 -12.42 0.18 7.76
C ALA A 221 -12.47 -1.23 7.15
N GLY A 222 -11.42 -2.00 7.40
CA GLY A 222 -11.30 -3.38 6.94
C GLY A 222 -9.86 -3.86 6.99
N ILE A 223 -9.39 -4.42 5.88
CA ILE A 223 -8.00 -4.81 5.68
C ILE A 223 -7.47 -4.14 4.41
N ASN A 224 -6.16 -4.10 4.25
CA ASN A 224 -5.54 -3.53 3.07
C ASN A 224 -6.14 -4.11 1.78
N HIS A 225 -6.48 -3.25 0.82
CA HIS A 225 -7.15 -3.56 -0.45
C HIS A 225 -8.56 -4.16 -0.33
N LEU A 226 -9.09 -4.31 0.88
CA LEU A 226 -10.45 -4.79 1.16
C LEU A 226 -11.00 -4.09 2.41
N ALA A 227 -11.00 -2.76 2.39
CA ALA A 227 -11.68 -1.93 3.40
C ALA A 227 -13.00 -1.38 2.84
N TRP A 228 -14.01 -1.29 3.69
CA TRP A 228 -15.37 -0.95 3.34
C TRP A 228 -15.71 0.48 3.72
N PHE A 229 -16.23 1.24 2.77
CA PHE A 229 -16.83 2.55 3.04
C PHE A 229 -18.22 2.34 3.63
N THR A 230 -18.30 2.17 4.94
CA THR A 230 -19.58 1.90 5.63
C THR A 230 -20.49 3.10 5.68
N GLU A 231 -19.92 4.29 5.55
CA GLU A 231 -20.62 5.57 5.43
C GLU A 231 -19.99 6.39 4.30
N PHE A 232 -20.85 7.04 3.50
CA PHE A 232 -20.46 7.97 2.47
C PHE A 232 -21.59 9.01 2.32
N ASN A 233 -21.40 10.20 2.93
CA ASN A 233 -22.46 11.16 3.17
C ASN A 233 -22.12 12.52 2.57
N GLY A 234 -23.14 13.27 2.18
CA GLY A 234 -23.04 14.65 1.74
C GLY A 234 -22.93 15.64 2.91
N PRO A 235 -22.82 16.95 2.63
CA PRO A 235 -22.63 17.99 3.63
C PRO A 235 -23.84 18.15 4.58
N ASP A 236 -24.99 17.70 4.18
CA ASP A 236 -26.24 17.68 4.96
C ASP A 236 -26.35 16.44 5.88
N GLY A 237 -25.36 15.54 5.83
CA GLY A 237 -25.34 14.26 6.56
C GLY A 237 -26.17 13.16 5.88
N ASN A 238 -26.83 13.42 4.76
CA ASN A 238 -27.56 12.40 4.03
C ASN A 238 -26.62 11.46 3.27
N SER A 239 -26.98 10.18 3.24
CA SER A 239 -26.19 9.18 2.52
C SER A 239 -26.21 9.42 1.01
N LEU A 240 -25.04 9.33 0.39
CA LEU A 240 -24.85 9.37 -1.07
C LEU A 240 -24.98 7.98 -1.72
N TYR A 241 -25.11 6.94 -0.93
CA TYR A 241 -25.30 5.57 -1.42
C TYR A 241 -26.51 5.40 -2.35
N PRO A 242 -27.69 6.03 -2.14
CA PRO A 242 -28.80 5.91 -3.08
C PRO A 242 -28.40 6.26 -4.52
N THR A 243 -27.66 7.33 -4.73
CA THR A 243 -27.14 7.75 -6.06
C THR A 243 -26.16 6.73 -6.62
N LEU A 244 -25.24 6.22 -5.79
CA LEU A 244 -24.26 5.21 -6.21
C LEU A 244 -24.95 3.87 -6.56
N PHE A 245 -25.98 3.46 -5.80
CA PHE A 245 -26.78 2.26 -6.08
C PHE A 245 -27.55 2.38 -7.40
N GLU A 246 -28.15 3.53 -7.68
CA GLU A 246 -28.82 3.79 -8.94
C GLU A 246 -27.87 3.62 -10.12
N GLN A 247 -26.70 4.26 -10.06
CA GLN A 247 -25.66 4.11 -11.09
C GLN A 247 -25.15 2.69 -11.22
N ALA A 248 -24.94 1.97 -10.12
CA ALA A 248 -24.47 0.58 -10.14
C ALA A 248 -25.51 -0.38 -10.76
N THR A 249 -26.80 -0.09 -10.59
CA THR A 249 -27.92 -0.87 -11.16
C THR A 249 -27.99 -0.70 -12.68
N ASP A 250 -27.72 0.49 -13.19
CA ASP A 250 -27.56 0.72 -14.62
C ASP A 250 -26.19 0.22 -15.09
N ARG A 251 -26.15 -0.98 -15.63
CA ARG A 251 -24.93 -1.63 -16.12
C ARG A 251 -24.25 -0.92 -17.28
N THR A 252 -24.89 0.10 -17.87
CA THR A 252 -24.32 0.95 -18.92
C THR A 252 -23.75 2.25 -18.38
N SER A 253 -23.98 2.54 -17.12
CA SER A 253 -23.43 3.72 -16.45
C SER A 253 -21.90 3.74 -16.47
N LYS A 254 -21.32 4.92 -16.41
CA LYS A 254 -19.88 5.08 -16.27
C LYS A 254 -19.36 4.35 -15.00
N PHE A 255 -20.05 4.51 -13.89
CA PHE A 255 -19.70 3.87 -12.62
C PHE A 255 -19.65 2.34 -12.73
N ALA A 256 -20.70 1.70 -13.25
CA ALA A 256 -20.77 0.24 -13.37
C ALA A 256 -19.75 -0.31 -14.39
N THR A 257 -19.44 0.44 -15.45
CA THR A 257 -18.46 0.02 -16.48
C THR A 257 -17.01 0.24 -16.07
N GLU A 258 -16.71 1.28 -15.32
CA GLU A 258 -15.36 1.53 -14.78
C GLU A 258 -15.06 0.68 -13.55
N GLU A 259 -16.10 0.32 -12.76
CA GLU A 259 -15.98 -0.43 -11.51
C GLU A 259 -16.84 -1.70 -11.49
N PRO A 260 -16.64 -2.62 -12.42
CA PRO A 260 -17.55 -3.75 -12.63
C PRO A 260 -17.64 -4.69 -11.42
N VAL A 261 -16.52 -4.98 -10.74
CA VAL A 261 -16.51 -5.84 -9.54
C VAL A 261 -16.96 -5.08 -8.31
N ARG A 262 -16.43 -3.87 -8.09
CA ARG A 262 -16.73 -3.09 -6.88
C ARG A 262 -18.19 -2.64 -6.84
N SER A 263 -18.77 -2.26 -7.98
CA SER A 263 -20.20 -1.92 -8.07
C SER A 263 -21.09 -3.14 -7.82
N ASP A 264 -20.73 -4.32 -8.35
CA ASP A 264 -21.45 -5.56 -8.11
C ASP A 264 -21.38 -5.99 -6.62
N MET A 265 -20.20 -5.87 -6.01
CA MET A 265 -20.03 -6.09 -4.57
C MET A 265 -20.87 -5.12 -3.74
N MET A 266 -20.90 -3.83 -4.09
CA MET A 266 -21.72 -2.85 -3.41
C MET A 266 -23.22 -3.19 -3.51
N LEU A 267 -23.71 -3.58 -4.67
CA LEU A 267 -25.12 -3.98 -4.87
C LEU A 267 -25.53 -5.15 -3.98
N HIS A 268 -24.63 -6.12 -3.76
CA HIS A 268 -24.93 -7.33 -3.01
C HIS A 268 -24.61 -7.24 -1.52
N PHE A 269 -23.61 -6.46 -1.14
CA PHE A 269 -23.10 -6.40 0.23
C PHE A 269 -23.34 -5.06 0.93
N GLY A 270 -23.84 -4.05 0.21
CA GLY A 270 -24.37 -2.83 0.81
C GLY A 270 -23.39 -1.67 1.00
N ALA A 271 -22.09 -1.86 0.72
CA ALA A 271 -21.10 -0.80 0.79
C ALA A 271 -20.00 -0.98 -0.28
N PHE A 272 -19.32 0.11 -0.63
CA PHE A 272 -18.23 0.10 -1.59
C PHE A 272 -16.90 -0.29 -0.92
N ILE A 273 -15.97 -0.81 -1.71
CA ILE A 273 -14.71 -1.38 -1.24
C ILE A 273 -13.54 -0.60 -1.85
N THR A 274 -12.45 -0.50 -1.10
CA THR A 274 -11.18 0.06 -1.57
C THR A 274 -10.56 -0.75 -2.71
N GLU A 275 -9.50 -0.22 -3.31
CA GLU A 275 -8.71 -0.78 -4.40
C GLU A 275 -9.41 -0.71 -5.77
N SER A 276 -8.84 -1.32 -6.81
CA SER A 276 -9.43 -1.43 -8.15
C SER A 276 -10.32 -2.66 -8.28
N SER A 277 -11.27 -2.64 -9.22
CA SER A 277 -12.15 -3.79 -9.49
C SER A 277 -11.37 -5.05 -9.85
N GLY A 278 -10.29 -4.93 -10.62
CA GLY A 278 -9.46 -6.05 -11.02
C GLY A 278 -8.73 -6.68 -9.86
N HIS A 279 -8.03 -5.88 -9.06
CA HIS A 279 -7.28 -6.39 -7.91
C HIS A 279 -8.20 -6.92 -6.81
N LEU A 280 -9.31 -6.22 -6.50
CA LEU A 280 -10.29 -6.73 -5.55
C LEU A 280 -10.83 -8.11 -5.95
N SER A 281 -11.00 -8.38 -7.25
CA SER A 281 -11.50 -9.69 -7.72
C SER A 281 -10.60 -10.86 -7.34
N GLU A 282 -9.33 -10.62 -7.03
CA GLU A 282 -8.38 -11.64 -6.55
C GLU A 282 -8.58 -12.01 -5.08
N TYR A 283 -9.16 -11.10 -4.27
CA TYR A 283 -9.47 -11.32 -2.86
C TYR A 283 -10.75 -12.14 -2.65
N LEU A 284 -11.49 -12.43 -3.72
CA LEU A 284 -12.86 -12.92 -3.66
C LEU A 284 -13.04 -14.24 -4.42
N PRO A 285 -13.80 -15.20 -3.89
CA PRO A 285 -14.05 -16.48 -4.56
C PRO A 285 -15.13 -16.40 -5.68
N TYR A 286 -15.48 -15.18 -6.15
CA TYR A 286 -16.70 -15.00 -6.95
C TYR A 286 -16.43 -14.83 -8.44
N TYR A 287 -15.48 -13.97 -8.84
CA TYR A 287 -15.41 -13.41 -10.18
C TYR A 287 -14.42 -14.10 -11.11
N ARG A 288 -13.34 -14.71 -10.58
CA ARG A 288 -12.23 -15.26 -11.37
C ARG A 288 -12.18 -16.79 -11.43
N LYS A 289 -13.05 -17.49 -10.72
CA LYS A 289 -13.05 -18.97 -10.61
C LYS A 289 -13.52 -19.71 -11.86
N ARG A 290 -14.13 -19.05 -12.83
CA ARG A 290 -14.62 -19.60 -14.09
C ARG A 290 -14.53 -18.55 -15.18
N LYS A 291 -14.26 -18.99 -16.41
CA LYS A 291 -14.10 -18.10 -17.55
C LYS A 291 -15.35 -17.25 -17.83
N ASP A 292 -16.55 -17.81 -17.73
CA ASP A 292 -17.80 -17.09 -17.97
C ASP A 292 -18.02 -15.94 -16.96
N LEU A 293 -17.57 -16.10 -15.71
CA LEU A 293 -17.62 -15.04 -14.70
C LEU A 293 -16.53 -14.01 -14.96
N LEU A 294 -15.33 -14.44 -15.31
CA LEU A 294 -14.23 -13.55 -15.68
C LEU A 294 -14.66 -12.65 -16.86
N ASP A 295 -15.15 -13.26 -17.94
CA ASP A 295 -15.60 -12.53 -19.14
C ASP A 295 -16.78 -11.56 -18.85
N LYS A 296 -17.61 -11.86 -17.86
CA LYS A 296 -18.78 -11.03 -17.51
C LYS A 296 -18.43 -9.83 -16.61
N TYR A 297 -17.51 -10.02 -15.65
CA TYR A 297 -17.27 -9.06 -14.57
C TYR A 297 -15.92 -8.35 -14.65
N THR A 298 -15.07 -8.71 -15.63
CA THR A 298 -13.75 -8.07 -15.80
C THR A 298 -13.60 -7.52 -17.21
N ASP A 299 -12.68 -6.57 -17.35
CA ASP A 299 -12.35 -5.92 -18.62
C ASP A 299 -10.84 -5.59 -18.60
N THR A 300 -10.37 -4.83 -19.57
CA THR A 300 -8.97 -4.45 -19.76
C THR A 300 -8.38 -3.67 -18.57
N GLY A 301 -7.10 -3.82 -18.36
CA GLY A 301 -6.34 -3.06 -17.38
C GLY A 301 -6.73 -3.38 -15.93
N TYR A 302 -6.82 -2.34 -15.11
CA TYR A 302 -7.20 -2.42 -13.70
C TYR A 302 -8.65 -2.87 -13.47
N ARG A 303 -9.46 -3.03 -14.52
CA ARG A 303 -10.81 -3.59 -14.45
C ARG A 303 -10.84 -5.12 -14.41
N GLY A 304 -9.68 -5.77 -14.46
CA GLY A 304 -9.53 -7.20 -14.19
C GLY A 304 -8.93 -8.03 -15.31
N GLU A 305 -8.25 -7.41 -16.28
CA GLU A 305 -7.50 -8.10 -17.33
C GLU A 305 -6.57 -9.16 -16.72
N GLU A 306 -6.62 -10.37 -17.29
CA GLU A 306 -5.75 -11.45 -16.87
C GLU A 306 -4.29 -11.13 -17.15
N SER A 307 -3.42 -11.38 -16.18
CA SER A 307 -1.97 -11.14 -16.29
C SER A 307 -1.58 -9.67 -16.53
N PHE A 308 -2.46 -8.72 -16.23
CA PHE A 308 -2.25 -7.31 -16.54
C PHE A 308 -0.93 -6.77 -15.98
N TYR A 309 -0.66 -7.00 -14.70
CA TYR A 309 0.56 -6.55 -14.06
C TYR A 309 1.80 -7.21 -14.67
N ALA A 310 1.80 -8.54 -14.82
CA ALA A 310 2.91 -9.29 -15.38
C ALA A 310 3.23 -8.89 -16.84
N ASN A 311 2.21 -8.55 -17.62
CA ASN A 311 2.38 -8.09 -19.01
C ASN A 311 2.93 -6.67 -19.10
N ASN A 312 2.58 -5.79 -18.15
CA ASN A 312 2.90 -4.37 -18.25
C ASN A 312 4.08 -3.95 -17.37
N TRP A 313 4.40 -4.66 -16.29
CA TRP A 313 5.42 -4.28 -15.32
C TRP A 313 6.80 -3.98 -15.93
N PRO A 314 7.32 -4.79 -16.85
CA PRO A 314 8.60 -4.48 -17.49
C PRO A 314 8.58 -3.14 -18.24
N THR A 315 7.49 -2.85 -18.94
CA THR A 315 7.30 -1.59 -19.67
C THR A 315 7.12 -0.42 -18.71
N TRP A 316 6.34 -0.57 -17.65
CA TRP A 316 6.15 0.48 -16.64
C TRP A 316 7.46 0.80 -15.91
N ARG A 317 8.22 -0.23 -15.57
CA ARG A 317 9.54 -0.05 -14.96
C ARG A 317 10.45 0.78 -15.86
N LYS A 318 10.52 0.41 -17.15
CA LYS A 318 11.27 1.16 -18.14
C LYS A 318 10.78 2.60 -18.28
N ASN A 319 9.46 2.80 -18.40
CA ASN A 319 8.88 4.14 -18.54
C ASN A 319 9.18 5.03 -17.31
N GLN A 320 9.15 4.46 -16.11
CA GLN A 320 9.54 5.18 -14.89
C GLN A 320 11.01 5.57 -14.91
N ASP A 321 11.89 4.68 -15.32
CA ASP A 321 13.33 4.98 -15.42
C ASP A 321 13.62 6.03 -16.51
N ASP A 322 12.93 5.94 -17.66
CA ASP A 322 12.99 6.96 -18.71
C ASP A 322 12.48 8.32 -18.21
N TYR A 323 11.36 8.35 -17.49
CA TYR A 323 10.83 9.58 -16.89
C TYR A 323 11.78 10.20 -15.87
N ARG A 324 12.39 9.40 -14.99
CA ARG A 324 13.41 9.86 -14.04
C ARG A 324 14.62 10.46 -14.75
N THR A 325 15.02 9.86 -15.87
CA THR A 325 16.08 10.38 -16.71
C THR A 325 15.70 11.74 -17.29
N LYS A 326 14.49 11.91 -17.81
CA LYS A 326 13.98 13.19 -18.33
C LYS A 326 13.92 14.28 -17.25
N LEU A 327 13.49 13.94 -16.02
CA LEU A 327 13.55 14.88 -14.90
C LEU A 327 15.00 15.29 -14.60
N PHE A 328 15.94 14.34 -14.67
CA PHE A 328 17.35 14.62 -14.42
C PHE A 328 17.99 15.50 -15.51
N THR A 329 17.66 15.24 -16.79
CA THR A 329 18.17 16.03 -17.94
C THR A 329 17.49 17.39 -18.09
N GLY A 330 16.36 17.62 -17.42
CA GLY A 330 15.56 18.85 -17.53
C GLY A 330 14.62 18.87 -18.74
N GLU A 331 14.39 17.71 -19.39
CA GLU A 331 13.36 17.55 -20.43
C GLU A 331 11.95 17.57 -19.83
N GLU A 332 11.82 17.18 -18.56
CA GLU A 332 10.60 17.28 -17.78
C GLU A 332 10.81 18.15 -16.54
N GLU A 333 9.79 18.90 -16.14
CA GLU A 333 9.85 19.83 -15.02
C GLU A 333 9.60 19.13 -13.66
N ILE A 334 10.43 19.47 -12.68
CA ILE A 334 10.20 19.08 -11.29
C ILE A 334 9.23 20.07 -10.65
N LYS A 335 7.97 19.65 -10.47
CA LYS A 335 6.94 20.51 -9.86
C LYS A 335 7.16 20.62 -8.35
N PRO A 336 7.25 21.85 -7.79
CA PRO A 336 7.41 22.08 -6.36
C PRO A 336 6.07 21.98 -5.62
N GLU A 337 5.39 20.85 -5.78
CA GLU A 337 4.10 20.56 -5.16
C GLU A 337 4.18 19.25 -4.40
N ARG A 338 3.63 19.23 -3.18
CA ARG A 338 3.46 18.00 -2.40
C ARG A 338 2.37 17.13 -3.03
N SER A 339 2.56 15.85 -2.94
CA SER A 339 1.52 14.87 -3.26
C SER A 339 0.58 14.67 -2.07
N TRP A 340 -0.38 13.78 -2.20
CA TRP A 340 -1.28 13.38 -1.12
C TRP A 340 -0.77 12.17 -0.29
N GLU A 341 0.51 11.79 -0.50
CA GLU A 341 1.14 10.69 0.23
C GLU A 341 1.18 10.95 1.73
N TYR A 342 0.74 9.98 2.52
CA TYR A 342 0.68 10.13 3.97
C TYR A 342 2.05 10.29 4.65
N GLY A 343 3.14 9.80 4.06
CA GLY A 343 4.45 9.80 4.69
C GLY A 343 4.90 11.17 5.19
N ALA A 344 4.86 12.19 4.33
CA ALA A 344 5.24 13.54 4.72
C ALA A 344 4.25 14.17 5.72
N TRP A 345 2.96 13.86 5.63
CA TRP A 345 1.94 14.34 6.58
C TRP A 345 2.12 13.72 7.97
N ILE A 346 2.50 12.45 8.05
CA ILE A 346 2.81 11.77 9.32
C ILE A 346 4.02 12.44 9.98
N ILE A 347 5.10 12.66 9.23
CA ILE A 347 6.30 13.33 9.71
C ILE A 347 5.96 14.74 10.21
N GLU A 348 5.25 15.53 9.41
CA GLU A 348 4.84 16.88 9.74
C GLU A 348 3.97 16.92 11.01
N SER A 349 3.00 16.00 11.10
CA SER A 349 2.08 15.90 12.24
C SER A 349 2.81 15.57 13.55
N ILE A 350 3.73 14.62 13.52
CA ILE A 350 4.53 14.22 14.68
C ILE A 350 5.41 15.39 15.13
N GLU A 351 6.16 15.98 14.23
CA GLU A 351 7.15 17.01 14.55
C GLU A 351 6.52 18.34 14.99
N LYS A 352 5.44 18.76 14.35
CA LYS A 352 4.71 19.98 14.68
C LYS A 352 3.69 19.79 15.81
N ASN A 353 3.48 18.57 16.27
CA ASN A 353 2.43 18.21 17.24
C ASN A 353 1.04 18.72 16.80
N GLN A 354 0.71 18.57 15.53
CA GLN A 354 -0.59 18.95 14.98
C GLN A 354 -1.38 17.69 14.61
N PRO A 355 -2.60 17.52 15.12
CA PRO A 355 -3.40 16.34 14.80
C PRO A 355 -3.65 16.20 13.31
N PHE A 356 -3.43 15.01 12.78
CA PHE A 356 -3.72 14.65 11.38
C PHE A 356 -4.31 13.23 11.33
N LEU A 357 -5.29 13.03 10.49
CA LEU A 357 -5.95 11.73 10.33
C LEU A 357 -5.47 11.04 9.05
N ILE A 358 -4.96 9.83 9.21
CA ILE A 358 -4.60 8.95 8.10
C ILE A 358 -5.45 7.67 8.12
N HIS A 359 -5.43 6.88 7.06
CA HIS A 359 -5.79 5.46 7.09
C HIS A 359 -4.51 4.63 7.03
N GLY A 360 -4.31 3.78 8.03
CA GLY A 360 -3.09 3.01 8.19
C GLY A 360 -3.36 1.54 8.48
N ASN A 361 -2.42 0.71 8.02
CA ASN A 361 -2.40 -0.72 8.31
C ASN A 361 -1.65 -0.95 9.62
N VAL A 362 -2.37 -1.43 10.63
CA VAL A 362 -1.93 -1.53 12.03
C VAL A 362 -2.43 -2.82 12.68
N ALA A 363 -1.91 -3.15 13.87
CA ALA A 363 -2.46 -4.23 14.68
C ALA A 363 -3.93 -3.96 15.01
N ASN A 364 -4.77 -5.00 14.95
CA ASN A 364 -6.20 -4.82 15.24
C ASN A 364 -6.48 -4.44 16.69
N ASP A 365 -5.79 -4.95 17.65
CA ASP A 365 -5.86 -4.61 19.10
C ASP A 365 -7.13 -3.81 19.52
N GLY A 366 -8.32 -4.33 19.22
CA GLY A 366 -9.62 -3.73 19.52
C GLY A 366 -10.11 -2.67 18.53
N CYS A 367 -9.43 -2.41 17.42
CA CYS A 367 -9.87 -1.45 16.41
C CYS A 367 -11.17 -1.90 15.73
N ILE A 368 -11.20 -3.14 15.24
CA ILE A 368 -12.39 -3.79 14.67
C ILE A 368 -12.72 -5.02 15.52
N SER A 369 -13.76 -4.90 16.35
CA SER A 369 -14.03 -5.85 17.44
C SER A 369 -14.48 -7.24 17.01
N ASN A 370 -14.86 -7.42 15.75
CA ASN A 370 -15.31 -8.71 15.18
C ASN A 370 -14.39 -9.24 14.06
N LEU A 371 -13.15 -8.81 14.05
CA LEU A 371 -12.04 -9.41 13.31
C LEU A 371 -10.98 -9.98 14.28
N PRO A 372 -10.10 -10.89 13.85
CA PRO A 372 -8.99 -11.41 14.66
C PRO A 372 -8.18 -10.29 15.30
N GLN A 373 -8.00 -10.34 16.63
CA GLN A 373 -7.37 -9.26 17.39
C GLN A 373 -5.85 -9.20 17.21
N ASP A 374 -5.24 -10.29 16.84
CA ASP A 374 -3.83 -10.44 16.46
C ASP A 374 -3.57 -10.22 14.96
N GLY A 375 -4.61 -9.81 14.23
CA GLY A 375 -4.55 -9.52 12.80
C GLY A 375 -4.07 -8.11 12.48
N CYS A 376 -3.87 -7.83 11.20
CA CYS A 376 -3.60 -6.50 10.66
C CYS A 376 -4.86 -5.93 10.02
N VAL A 377 -5.23 -4.69 10.34
CA VAL A 377 -6.41 -4.00 9.83
C VAL A 377 -6.06 -2.62 9.29
N GLU A 378 -6.85 -2.14 8.34
CA GLU A 378 -6.77 -0.78 7.82
C GLU A 378 -7.88 0.07 8.42
N VAL A 379 -7.51 1.04 9.25
CA VAL A 379 -8.42 1.92 9.99
C VAL A 379 -7.91 3.35 10.03
N ALA A 380 -8.78 4.29 10.36
CA ALA A 380 -8.37 5.64 10.67
C ALA A 380 -7.41 5.67 11.87
N CYS A 381 -6.32 6.42 11.74
CA CYS A 381 -5.32 6.60 12.78
C CYS A 381 -5.09 8.10 13.02
N LEU A 382 -5.18 8.52 14.27
CA LEU A 382 -4.80 9.88 14.67
C LEU A 382 -3.29 9.94 14.83
N VAL A 383 -2.66 10.92 14.20
CA VAL A 383 -1.22 11.18 14.28
C VAL A 383 -0.99 12.50 14.99
N ASN A 384 -0.02 12.54 15.90
CA ASN A 384 0.49 13.75 16.58
C ASN A 384 1.86 13.42 17.23
N ALA A 385 2.39 14.28 18.10
CA ALA A 385 3.68 14.04 18.79
C ALA A 385 3.75 12.74 19.60
N ASN A 386 2.61 12.11 19.93
CA ASN A 386 2.58 10.81 20.59
C ASN A 386 2.67 9.63 19.58
N GLY A 387 2.94 9.92 18.30
CA GLY A 387 3.01 8.95 17.25
C GLY A 387 1.67 8.64 16.59
N ILE A 388 1.54 7.43 16.05
CA ILE A 388 0.39 6.96 15.29
C ILE A 388 -0.53 6.18 16.22
N GLN A 389 -1.76 6.65 16.37
CA GLN A 389 -2.76 6.12 17.31
C GLN A 389 -3.96 5.59 16.52
N PRO A 390 -4.11 4.27 16.38
CA PRO A 390 -5.27 3.68 15.72
C PRO A 390 -6.57 4.05 16.45
N THR A 391 -7.61 4.36 15.70
CA THR A 391 -8.94 4.62 16.25
C THR A 391 -9.76 3.33 16.34
N ARG A 392 -10.73 3.30 17.25
CA ARG A 392 -11.67 2.19 17.35
C ARG A 392 -12.83 2.43 16.39
N PHE A 393 -12.90 1.60 15.36
CA PHE A 393 -14.03 1.58 14.42
C PHE A 393 -15.27 0.92 15.07
N GLY A 394 -15.05 -0.11 15.87
CA GLY A 394 -16.13 -0.92 16.48
C GLY A 394 -16.41 -2.20 15.69
N ARG A 395 -17.66 -2.45 15.30
CA ARG A 395 -18.04 -3.66 14.56
C ARG A 395 -18.29 -3.36 13.08
N LEU A 396 -17.63 -4.07 12.21
CA LEU A 396 -18.05 -4.15 10.81
C LEU A 396 -19.41 -4.93 10.72
N PRO A 397 -20.25 -4.62 9.72
CA PRO A 397 -21.36 -5.50 9.37
C PRO A 397 -20.87 -6.95 9.20
N LYS A 398 -21.65 -7.93 9.70
CA LYS A 398 -21.20 -9.32 9.81
C LYS A 398 -20.64 -9.91 8.52
N VAL A 399 -21.29 -9.62 7.39
CA VAL A 399 -20.87 -10.15 6.09
C VAL A 399 -19.56 -9.54 5.62
N MET A 400 -19.36 -8.24 5.86
CA MET A 400 -18.11 -7.53 5.50
C MET A 400 -16.94 -8.05 6.34
N ALA A 401 -17.17 -8.24 7.65
CA ALA A 401 -16.17 -8.86 8.53
C ALA A 401 -15.83 -10.29 8.09
N ALA A 402 -16.81 -11.11 7.69
CA ALA A 402 -16.56 -12.47 7.23
C ALA A 402 -15.69 -12.51 5.95
N ILE A 403 -15.91 -11.56 5.03
CA ILE A 403 -15.10 -11.44 3.82
C ILE A 403 -13.67 -10.99 4.16
N CYS A 404 -13.48 -10.03 5.07
CA CYS A 404 -12.16 -9.66 5.57
C CYS A 404 -11.47 -10.84 6.26
N ASP A 405 -12.16 -11.52 7.18
CA ASP A 405 -11.62 -12.65 7.96
C ASP A 405 -11.16 -13.81 7.06
N SER A 406 -11.87 -14.11 5.98
CA SER A 406 -11.47 -15.17 5.05
C SER A 406 -10.08 -14.91 4.41
N ASN A 407 -9.77 -13.67 4.12
CA ASN A 407 -8.45 -13.26 3.61
C ASN A 407 -7.39 -13.23 4.73
N MET A 408 -7.77 -12.77 5.93
CA MET A 408 -6.87 -12.69 7.08
C MET A 408 -6.29 -14.05 7.47
N ARG A 409 -7.01 -15.15 7.24
CA ARG A 409 -6.54 -16.53 7.51
C ARG A 409 -5.34 -16.89 6.64
N MET A 410 -5.38 -16.50 5.37
CA MET A 410 -4.25 -16.70 4.45
C MET A 410 -3.05 -15.86 4.89
N PHE A 411 -3.24 -14.59 5.21
CA PHE A 411 -2.17 -13.68 5.62
C PHE A 411 -1.50 -14.13 6.91
N ASP A 412 -2.27 -14.63 7.87
CA ASP A 412 -1.82 -15.15 9.15
C ASP A 412 -0.81 -16.30 8.97
N LEU A 413 -1.21 -17.33 8.24
CA LEU A 413 -0.34 -18.47 7.93
C LEU A 413 0.84 -18.09 7.02
N ALA A 414 0.66 -17.17 6.08
CA ALA A 414 1.72 -16.71 5.20
C ALA A 414 2.81 -15.92 5.97
N ALA A 415 2.41 -15.14 6.97
CA ALA A 415 3.37 -14.46 7.85
C ALA A 415 4.22 -15.47 8.64
N ASP A 416 3.60 -16.48 9.23
CA ASP A 416 4.33 -17.56 9.92
C ASP A 416 5.24 -18.34 8.96
N ALA A 417 4.73 -18.67 7.76
CA ALA A 417 5.53 -19.35 6.73
C ALA A 417 6.80 -18.59 6.38
N ALA A 418 6.71 -17.27 6.25
CA ALA A 418 7.86 -16.43 5.93
C ALA A 418 8.82 -16.24 7.10
N ILE A 419 8.31 -16.11 8.34
CA ILE A 419 9.12 -16.00 9.57
C ILE A 419 9.91 -17.29 9.80
N GLU A 420 9.23 -18.44 9.71
CA GLU A 420 9.82 -19.76 9.97
C GLU A 420 10.58 -20.34 8.77
N LYS A 421 10.45 -19.70 7.60
CA LYS A 421 10.94 -20.21 6.32
C LYS A 421 10.41 -21.63 6.03
N SER A 422 9.12 -21.81 6.22
CA SER A 422 8.44 -23.10 6.10
C SER A 422 7.64 -23.19 4.80
N LYS A 423 8.10 -24.01 3.86
CA LYS A 423 7.36 -24.36 2.64
C LYS A 423 6.03 -25.06 2.97
N HIS A 424 6.00 -25.87 4.05
CA HIS A 424 4.76 -26.51 4.47
C HIS A 424 3.70 -25.51 4.91
N LEU A 425 4.06 -24.51 5.74
CA LEU A 425 3.12 -23.45 6.12
C LEU A 425 2.70 -22.61 4.92
N ALA A 426 3.58 -22.37 3.95
CA ALA A 426 3.22 -21.68 2.71
C ALA A 426 2.13 -22.43 1.92
N ARG A 427 2.23 -23.78 1.81
CA ARG A 427 1.18 -24.62 1.22
C ARG A 427 -0.14 -24.50 1.99
N LEU A 428 -0.10 -24.56 3.32
CA LEU A 428 -1.28 -24.41 4.17
C LEU A 428 -1.91 -23.01 4.03
N ALA A 429 -1.08 -21.96 3.99
CA ALA A 429 -1.56 -20.60 3.78
C ALA A 429 -2.37 -20.47 2.49
N LEU A 430 -1.85 -21.00 1.39
CA LEU A 430 -2.53 -20.90 0.10
C LEU A 430 -3.83 -21.70 0.04
N THR A 431 -4.02 -22.75 0.87
CA THR A 431 -5.32 -23.43 0.98
C THR A 431 -6.41 -22.54 1.58
N GLN A 432 -6.04 -21.44 2.26
CA GLN A 432 -6.97 -20.47 2.84
C GLN A 432 -7.23 -19.28 1.93
N ASP A 433 -6.51 -19.15 0.82
CA ASP A 433 -6.77 -18.10 -0.16
C ASP A 433 -8.14 -18.28 -0.83
N PRO A 434 -9.05 -17.29 -0.75
CA PRO A 434 -10.43 -17.47 -1.21
C PRO A 434 -10.56 -17.84 -2.70
N LEU A 435 -9.75 -17.22 -3.57
CA LEU A 435 -9.79 -17.51 -4.99
C LEU A 435 -9.15 -18.87 -5.31
N THR A 436 -7.96 -19.13 -4.79
CA THR A 436 -7.24 -20.39 -5.03
C THR A 436 -8.04 -21.61 -4.54
N ALA A 437 -8.63 -21.52 -3.34
CA ALA A 437 -9.48 -22.58 -2.81
C ALA A 437 -10.80 -22.77 -3.58
N ALA A 438 -11.28 -21.76 -4.30
CA ALA A 438 -12.45 -21.88 -5.16
C ALA A 438 -12.15 -22.53 -6.52
N VAL A 439 -10.86 -22.61 -6.92
CA VAL A 439 -10.41 -23.15 -8.22
C VAL A 439 -9.75 -24.52 -8.07
N CYS A 440 -8.88 -24.70 -7.06
CA CYS A 440 -8.00 -25.84 -6.92
C CYS A 440 -8.33 -26.74 -5.73
N SER A 441 -8.09 -28.04 -5.87
CA SER A 441 -8.06 -28.97 -4.74
C SER A 441 -6.80 -28.78 -3.88
N PRO A 442 -6.78 -29.24 -2.60
CA PRO A 442 -5.59 -29.15 -1.78
C PRO A 442 -4.33 -29.79 -2.39
N ALA A 443 -4.49 -30.87 -3.15
CA ALA A 443 -3.39 -31.55 -3.82
C ALA A 443 -2.79 -30.67 -4.94
N GLU A 444 -3.63 -30.01 -5.73
CA GLU A 444 -3.22 -29.06 -6.77
C GLU A 444 -2.55 -27.83 -6.17
N ILE A 445 -3.06 -27.31 -5.04
CA ILE A 445 -2.45 -26.18 -4.32
C ILE A 445 -1.05 -26.54 -3.85
N PHE A 446 -0.86 -27.74 -3.30
CA PHE A 446 0.47 -28.19 -2.87
C PHE A 446 1.44 -28.32 -4.04
N ALA A 447 0.98 -28.90 -5.16
CA ALA A 447 1.78 -29.01 -6.38
C ALA A 447 2.14 -27.62 -6.95
N LEU A 448 1.20 -26.69 -6.96
CA LEU A 448 1.42 -25.29 -7.38
C LEU A 448 2.51 -24.61 -6.53
N VAL A 449 2.43 -24.73 -5.19
CA VAL A 449 3.44 -24.14 -4.30
C VAL A 449 4.80 -24.80 -4.54
N ASP A 450 4.83 -26.11 -4.77
CA ASP A 450 6.08 -26.81 -5.06
C ASP A 450 6.74 -26.33 -6.34
N GLU A 451 5.97 -26.14 -7.42
CA GLU A 451 6.46 -25.62 -8.70
C GLU A 451 6.97 -24.18 -8.56
N LEU A 452 6.26 -23.31 -7.81
CA LEU A 452 6.69 -21.94 -7.53
C LEU A 452 8.00 -21.91 -6.75
N PHE A 453 8.11 -22.71 -5.68
CA PHE A 453 9.34 -22.78 -4.88
C PHE A 453 10.54 -23.31 -5.68
N GLU A 454 10.31 -24.22 -6.63
CA GLU A 454 11.36 -24.70 -7.53
C GLU A 454 11.80 -23.61 -8.51
N ALA A 455 10.85 -22.93 -9.14
CA ALA A 455 11.13 -21.87 -10.12
C ALA A 455 11.86 -20.67 -9.50
N GLU A 456 11.61 -20.37 -8.22
CA GLU A 456 12.15 -19.20 -7.52
C GLU A 456 13.22 -19.54 -6.48
N ALA A 457 13.79 -20.76 -6.52
CA ALA A 457 14.68 -21.28 -5.50
C ALA A 457 15.87 -20.36 -5.14
N GLU A 458 16.40 -19.60 -6.09
CA GLU A 458 17.51 -18.66 -5.87
C GLU A 458 17.13 -17.47 -4.97
N PHE A 459 15.82 -17.10 -4.95
CA PHE A 459 15.28 -16.00 -4.15
C PHE A 459 14.73 -16.46 -2.79
N LEU A 460 14.71 -17.75 -2.52
CA LEU A 460 14.12 -18.38 -1.34
C LEU A 460 15.15 -19.12 -0.45
N PRO A 461 16.26 -18.48 -0.06
CA PRO A 461 17.31 -19.17 0.68
C PRO A 461 16.83 -19.60 2.07
N GLY A 462 17.02 -20.88 2.39
CA GLY A 462 16.77 -21.45 3.70
C GLY A 462 15.33 -21.90 3.97
N PHE A 463 14.44 -21.85 2.99
CA PHE A 463 13.12 -22.48 3.11
C PHE A 463 13.24 -24.02 3.08
N LYS A 464 12.43 -24.68 3.94
CA LYS A 464 12.41 -26.14 4.12
C LYS A 464 11.01 -26.71 3.91
#